data_9a75bb882ccf3193ec44878d1320444a
#
_entry.id   9a75bb882ccf3193ec44878d1320444a
#
_cell.length_a   1.000
_cell.length_b   1.000
_cell.length_c   1.000
_cell.angle_alpha   90.00
_cell.angle_beta   90.00
_cell.angle_gamma   90.00
#
_symmetry.space_group_name_H-M   'P 1'
#
loop_
_entity.id
_entity.type
_entity.pdbx_description
1 polymer ?
#
loop_
_entity_poly.entity_id
_entity_poly.type
_entity_poly.pdbx_seq_one_letter_code
_entity_poly.pdbx_strand_id
1 'polypeptide(L)'
;DFTYDKGVEDAMKCYDYLAALGTIDMEHVGIMGWSQGGRLALLTAGRNDVFTSVCTWAGAYDQKGSEEEQYEIAKKNGYYEVIYDWRDSLKQSPAYYECAMAIDYAKEVANIKAPILAINGKEDTVVPPETAQEIVDASTNPDSQVLLLDGADHTFCVFSGDDTVLRTLVQDTIDWFNRTL
;
A
#
# COMPACT_ATOMS: atom_id res chain seq x y z
N ASP A 1 -9.55 9.61 -14.49
CA ASP A 1 -9.83 8.39 -13.71
C ASP A 1 -8.53 7.81 -13.17
N PHE A 2 -8.51 7.41 -11.90
CA PHE A 2 -7.37 6.73 -11.31
C PHE A 2 -7.37 5.26 -11.75
N THR A 3 -6.18 4.75 -12.12
CA THR A 3 -5.86 3.33 -12.24
C THR A 3 -4.50 3.07 -11.60
N TYR A 4 -4.23 1.82 -11.19
CA TYR A 4 -2.92 1.50 -10.60
C TYR A 4 -1.76 1.75 -11.56
N ASP A 5 -1.95 1.51 -12.86
CA ASP A 5 -0.90 1.77 -13.85
C ASP A 5 -0.53 3.26 -13.89
N LYS A 6 -1.54 4.15 -13.90
CA LYS A 6 -1.29 5.60 -13.82
C LYS A 6 -0.66 6.01 -12.49
N GLY A 7 -1.10 5.38 -11.39
CA GLY A 7 -0.51 5.62 -10.07
C GLY A 7 0.98 5.27 -10.02
N VAL A 8 1.37 4.13 -10.61
CA VAL A 8 2.78 3.73 -10.73
C VAL A 8 3.56 4.73 -11.60
N GLU A 9 3.01 5.14 -12.75
CA GLU A 9 3.65 6.16 -13.60
C GLU A 9 3.86 7.47 -12.84
N ASP A 10 2.88 7.92 -12.07
CA ASP A 10 2.97 9.17 -11.32
C ASP A 10 3.96 9.08 -10.15
N ALA A 11 4.02 7.93 -9.46
CA ALA A 11 5.03 7.67 -8.44
C ALA A 11 6.45 7.70 -9.03
N MET A 12 6.65 7.12 -10.23
CA MET A 12 7.95 7.15 -10.90
C MET A 12 8.33 8.54 -11.40
N LYS A 13 7.37 9.37 -11.83
CA LYS A 13 7.65 10.79 -12.13
C LYS A 13 8.12 11.56 -10.90
N CYS A 14 7.57 11.25 -9.71
CA CYS A 14 8.07 11.83 -8.47
C CYS A 14 9.50 11.37 -8.17
N TYR A 15 9.81 10.08 -8.37
CA TYR A 15 11.16 9.54 -8.24
C TYR A 15 12.14 10.27 -9.19
N ASP A 16 11.79 10.38 -10.47
CA ASP A 16 12.62 11.06 -11.49
C ASP A 16 12.86 12.54 -11.13
N TYR A 17 11.83 13.21 -10.61
CA TYR A 17 11.97 14.59 -10.15
C TYR A 17 12.96 14.70 -8.98
N LEU A 18 12.87 13.80 -8.00
CA LEU A 18 13.82 13.77 -6.87
C LEU A 18 15.25 13.51 -7.33
N ALA A 19 15.43 12.57 -8.26
CA ALA A 19 16.73 12.29 -8.88
C ALA A 19 17.31 13.52 -9.59
N ALA A 20 16.46 14.27 -10.30
CA ALA A 20 16.87 15.47 -11.02
C ALA A 20 17.32 16.63 -10.11
N LEU A 21 16.94 16.64 -8.84
CA LEU A 21 17.40 17.64 -7.87
C LEU A 21 18.90 17.54 -7.60
N GLY A 22 19.52 16.37 -7.75
CA GLY A 22 20.96 16.13 -7.53
C GLY A 22 21.42 16.32 -6.09
N THR A 23 20.48 16.40 -5.13
CA THR A 23 20.75 16.60 -3.69
C THR A 23 20.26 15.45 -2.84
N ILE A 24 19.63 14.45 -3.46
CA ILE A 24 19.07 13.26 -2.82
C ILE A 24 19.99 12.08 -3.08
N ASP A 25 20.25 11.27 -2.06
CA ASP A 25 20.93 10.00 -2.23
C ASP A 25 19.96 8.99 -2.87
N MET A 26 20.11 8.78 -4.16
CA MET A 26 19.25 7.90 -4.95
C MET A 26 19.65 6.42 -4.86
N GLU A 27 20.73 6.09 -4.15
CA GLU A 27 21.10 4.70 -3.85
C GLU A 27 20.32 4.15 -2.65
N HIS A 28 19.73 5.05 -1.84
CA HIS A 28 18.99 4.72 -0.61
C HIS A 28 17.60 5.36 -0.63
N VAL A 29 16.69 4.82 -1.47
CA VAL A 29 15.32 5.32 -1.60
C VAL A 29 14.33 4.26 -1.15
N GLY A 30 13.54 4.60 -0.14
CA GLY A 30 12.42 3.79 0.29
C GLY A 30 11.09 4.25 -0.32
N ILE A 31 10.12 3.34 -0.36
CA ILE A 31 8.74 3.65 -0.73
C ILE A 31 7.80 3.16 0.34
N MET A 32 6.80 3.97 0.68
CA MET A 32 5.76 3.55 1.61
C MET A 32 4.37 4.02 1.18
N GLY A 33 3.36 3.34 1.69
CA GLY A 33 1.99 3.75 1.46
C GLY A 33 1.01 3.14 2.46
N TRP A 34 -0.13 3.82 2.63
CA TRP A 34 -1.22 3.39 3.49
C TRP A 34 -2.42 2.90 2.66
N SER A 35 -3.05 1.78 3.08
CA SER A 35 -4.27 1.25 2.47
C SER A 35 -4.09 1.03 0.95
N GLN A 36 -4.89 1.66 0.11
CA GLN A 36 -4.71 1.68 -1.35
C GLN A 36 -3.32 2.19 -1.77
N GLY A 37 -2.76 3.15 -1.02
CA GLY A 37 -1.38 3.63 -1.23
C GLY A 37 -0.33 2.56 -0.93
N GLY A 38 -0.59 1.65 0.02
CA GLY A 38 0.26 0.48 0.29
C GLY A 38 0.30 -0.48 -0.90
N ARG A 39 -0.87 -0.79 -1.48
CA ARG A 39 -0.95 -1.55 -2.73
C ARG A 39 -0.16 -0.88 -3.85
N LEU A 40 -0.33 0.44 -4.00
CA LEU A 40 0.40 1.20 -5.01
C LEU A 40 1.92 1.18 -4.78
N ALA A 41 2.37 1.26 -3.54
CA ALA A 41 3.79 1.17 -3.19
C ALA A 41 4.38 -0.21 -3.58
N LEU A 42 3.66 -1.29 -3.28
CA LEU A 42 4.04 -2.65 -3.68
C LEU A 42 4.15 -2.79 -5.21
N LEU A 43 3.14 -2.32 -5.96
CA LEU A 43 3.16 -2.36 -7.42
C LEU A 43 4.28 -1.52 -8.01
N THR A 44 4.52 -0.34 -7.44
CA THR A 44 5.59 0.54 -7.91
C THR A 44 6.96 -0.11 -7.69
N ALA A 45 7.20 -0.70 -6.52
CA ALA A 45 8.46 -1.40 -6.22
C ALA A 45 8.62 -2.71 -7.02
N GLY A 46 7.52 -3.45 -7.25
CA GLY A 46 7.57 -4.70 -8.02
C GLY A 46 7.84 -4.51 -9.51
N ARG A 47 7.55 -3.33 -10.04
CA ARG A 47 7.75 -2.96 -11.44
C ARG A 47 9.02 -2.13 -11.69
N ASN A 48 9.66 -1.63 -10.63
CA ASN A 48 10.81 -0.74 -10.73
C ASN A 48 11.85 -1.10 -9.65
N ASP A 49 13.00 -1.60 -10.07
CA ASP A 49 14.09 -2.07 -9.21
C ASP A 49 14.99 -0.89 -8.74
N VAL A 50 14.36 0.16 -8.20
CA VAL A 50 15.03 1.39 -7.76
C VAL A 50 14.84 1.69 -6.28
N PHE A 51 13.99 0.91 -5.61
CA PHE A 51 13.71 1.08 -4.19
C PHE A 51 14.48 0.05 -3.38
N THR A 52 15.13 0.51 -2.31
CA THR A 52 15.94 -0.33 -1.42
C THR A 52 15.21 -0.74 -0.16
N SER A 53 14.05 -0.17 0.10
CA SER A 53 13.18 -0.50 1.23
C SER A 53 11.71 -0.23 0.91
N VAL A 54 10.81 -1.09 1.39
CA VAL A 54 9.35 -0.95 1.21
C VAL A 54 8.66 -1.04 2.56
N CYS A 55 7.67 -0.17 2.79
CA CYS A 55 6.81 -0.24 3.96
C CYS A 55 5.35 -0.07 3.56
N THR A 56 4.45 -0.89 4.12
CA THR A 56 3.00 -0.71 3.96
C THR A 56 2.34 -0.53 5.31
N TRP A 57 1.42 0.43 5.39
CA TRP A 57 0.53 0.65 6.51
C TRP A 57 -0.87 0.19 6.12
N ALA A 58 -1.39 -0.85 6.75
CA ALA A 58 -2.67 -1.45 6.40
C ALA A 58 -2.83 -1.59 4.87
N GLY A 59 -1.77 -2.10 4.22
CA GLY A 59 -1.68 -2.14 2.77
C GLY A 59 -2.72 -3.07 2.18
N ALA A 60 -3.59 -2.55 1.29
CA ALA A 60 -4.47 -3.41 0.53
C ALA A 60 -3.66 -4.35 -0.38
N TYR A 61 -4.16 -5.55 -0.60
CA TYR A 61 -3.51 -6.56 -1.44
C TYR A 61 -4.50 -7.17 -2.45
N ASP A 62 -4.64 -8.46 -2.54
CA ASP A 62 -5.60 -9.12 -3.44
C ASP A 62 -7.02 -9.09 -2.84
N GLN A 63 -7.93 -8.38 -3.48
CA GLN A 63 -9.32 -8.22 -3.06
C GLN A 63 -10.31 -8.62 -4.15
N LYS A 64 -9.91 -9.52 -5.07
CA LYS A 64 -10.68 -9.89 -6.26
C LYS A 64 -12.15 -10.18 -6.00
N GLY A 65 -12.50 -10.90 -4.94
CA GLY A 65 -13.88 -11.26 -4.65
C GLY A 65 -14.81 -10.05 -4.45
N SER A 66 -14.37 -9.06 -3.66
CA SER A 66 -15.13 -7.82 -3.45
C SER A 66 -15.07 -6.88 -4.66
N GLU A 67 -13.95 -6.86 -5.37
CA GLU A 67 -13.75 -6.03 -6.56
C GLU A 67 -14.66 -6.48 -7.72
N GLU A 68 -14.93 -7.77 -7.89
CA GLU A 68 -15.86 -8.27 -8.90
C GLU A 68 -17.28 -7.78 -8.68
N GLU A 69 -17.79 -7.82 -7.44
CA GLU A 69 -19.13 -7.32 -7.10
C GLU A 69 -19.25 -5.81 -7.33
N GLN A 70 -18.24 -5.05 -6.87
CA GLN A 70 -18.17 -3.60 -7.02
C GLN A 70 -18.05 -3.19 -8.51
N TYR A 71 -17.32 -3.97 -9.30
CA TYR A 71 -17.20 -3.76 -10.74
C TYR A 71 -18.53 -3.90 -11.46
N GLU A 72 -19.35 -4.93 -11.14
CA GLU A 72 -20.67 -5.09 -11.75
C GLU A 72 -21.58 -3.89 -11.46
N ILE A 73 -21.51 -3.34 -10.24
CA ILE A 73 -22.22 -2.11 -9.88
C ILE A 73 -21.67 -0.92 -10.65
N ALA A 74 -20.33 -0.79 -10.74
CA ALA A 74 -19.69 0.30 -11.46
C ALA A 74 -20.03 0.30 -12.95
N LYS A 75 -20.07 -0.86 -13.60
CA LYS A 75 -20.48 -1.00 -15.01
C LYS A 75 -21.90 -0.50 -15.23
N LYS A 76 -22.82 -0.83 -14.33
CA LYS A 76 -24.21 -0.45 -14.44
C LYS A 76 -24.46 1.03 -14.22
N ASN A 77 -23.75 1.66 -13.27
CA ASN A 77 -24.00 3.01 -12.80
C ASN A 77 -22.98 4.04 -13.32
N GLY A 78 -21.91 3.59 -14.02
CA GLY A 78 -20.78 4.39 -14.42
C GLY A 78 -19.71 4.54 -13.33
N TYR A 79 -20.03 4.18 -12.09
CA TYR A 79 -19.13 4.17 -10.94
C TYR A 79 -19.68 3.31 -9.80
N TYR A 80 -18.77 2.87 -8.92
CA TYR A 80 -19.11 2.40 -7.57
C TYR A 80 -18.73 3.49 -6.58
N GLU A 81 -19.60 3.79 -5.61
CA GLU A 81 -19.37 4.79 -4.58
C GLU A 81 -18.89 4.12 -3.29
N VAL A 82 -17.66 4.38 -2.91
CA VAL A 82 -17.10 3.95 -1.62
C VAL A 82 -17.43 5.00 -0.58
N ILE A 83 -18.16 4.60 0.45
CA ILE A 83 -18.60 5.47 1.54
C ILE A 83 -17.67 5.27 2.73
N TYR A 84 -17.24 6.37 3.35
CA TYR A 84 -16.39 6.38 4.52
C TYR A 84 -17.04 7.20 5.63
N ASP A 85 -16.85 6.80 6.88
CA ASP A 85 -17.36 7.55 8.04
C ASP A 85 -16.47 8.77 8.39
N TRP A 86 -15.24 8.79 7.91
CA TRP A 86 -14.18 9.74 8.29
C TRP A 86 -13.73 10.68 7.18
N ARG A 87 -14.28 10.56 5.98
CA ARG A 87 -13.99 11.40 4.81
C ARG A 87 -15.15 11.38 3.81
N ASP A 88 -15.08 12.25 2.81
CA ASP A 88 -16.02 12.24 1.68
C ASP A 88 -15.93 10.93 0.88
N SER A 89 -17.06 10.52 0.31
CA SER A 89 -17.14 9.33 -0.54
C SER A 89 -16.25 9.46 -1.79
N LEU A 90 -15.80 8.32 -2.30
CA LEU A 90 -15.04 8.23 -3.53
C LEU A 90 -15.84 7.48 -4.59
N LYS A 91 -15.77 7.96 -5.83
CA LYS A 91 -16.32 7.27 -7.01
C LYS A 91 -15.21 6.56 -7.76
N GLN A 92 -15.34 5.25 -7.86
CA GLN A 92 -14.41 4.39 -8.59
C GLN A 92 -15.05 3.95 -9.91
N SER A 93 -14.37 4.24 -11.01
CA SER A 93 -14.86 3.91 -12.37
C SER A 93 -14.69 2.42 -12.68
N PRO A 94 -15.39 1.88 -13.70
CA PRO A 94 -15.12 0.53 -14.18
C PRO A 94 -13.65 0.27 -14.51
N ALA A 95 -12.95 1.25 -15.11
CA ALA A 95 -11.54 1.14 -15.45
C ALA A 95 -10.61 0.94 -14.24
N TYR A 96 -10.99 1.45 -13.06
CA TYR A 96 -10.28 1.16 -11.81
C TYR A 96 -10.29 -0.34 -11.51
N TYR A 97 -11.48 -0.95 -11.56
CA TYR A 97 -11.66 -2.37 -11.25
C TYR A 97 -11.03 -3.28 -12.30
N GLU A 98 -11.18 -2.94 -13.59
CA GLU A 98 -10.55 -3.66 -14.69
C GLU A 98 -9.03 -3.72 -14.52
N CYS A 99 -8.44 -2.59 -14.15
CA CYS A 99 -7.01 -2.50 -13.84
C CYS A 99 -6.66 -3.33 -12.60
N ALA A 100 -7.39 -3.19 -11.50
CA ALA A 100 -7.10 -3.88 -10.23
C ALA A 100 -7.20 -5.40 -10.38
N MET A 101 -8.26 -5.91 -11.00
CA MET A 101 -8.48 -7.35 -11.19
C MET A 101 -7.52 -8.01 -12.20
N ALA A 102 -6.92 -7.23 -13.09
CA ALA A 102 -5.93 -7.73 -14.05
C ALA A 102 -4.54 -7.96 -13.43
N ILE A 103 -4.29 -7.46 -12.22
CA ILE A 103 -2.99 -7.53 -11.55
C ILE A 103 -2.83 -8.91 -10.88
N ASP A 104 -1.69 -9.53 -11.11
CA ASP A 104 -1.19 -10.67 -10.33
C ASP A 104 -0.32 -10.14 -9.18
N TYR A 105 -0.98 -9.86 -8.04
CA TYR A 105 -0.32 -9.22 -6.90
C TYR A 105 0.81 -10.06 -6.32
N ALA A 106 0.66 -11.38 -6.27
CA ALA A 106 1.71 -12.26 -5.77
C ALA A 106 2.96 -12.20 -6.64
N LYS A 107 2.79 -12.16 -7.95
CA LYS A 107 3.91 -12.01 -8.90
C LYS A 107 4.56 -10.63 -8.77
N GLU A 108 3.78 -9.56 -8.65
CA GLU A 108 4.32 -8.20 -8.49
C GLU A 108 5.16 -8.09 -7.20
N VAL A 109 4.66 -8.62 -6.08
CA VAL A 109 5.40 -8.63 -4.81
C VAL A 109 6.64 -9.53 -4.87
N ALA A 110 6.56 -10.70 -5.52
CA ALA A 110 7.72 -11.58 -5.72
C ALA A 110 8.85 -10.94 -6.55
N ASN A 111 8.54 -9.93 -7.37
CA ASN A 111 9.55 -9.18 -8.12
C ASN A 111 10.31 -8.15 -7.26
N ILE A 112 9.79 -7.75 -6.11
CA ILE A 112 10.42 -6.77 -5.22
C ILE A 112 11.72 -7.36 -4.66
N LYS A 113 12.85 -6.68 -4.90
CA LYS A 113 14.16 -7.09 -4.37
C LYS A 113 14.41 -6.58 -2.96
N ALA A 114 13.84 -5.42 -2.65
CA ALA A 114 13.94 -4.79 -1.35
C ALA A 114 13.19 -5.59 -0.26
N PRO A 115 13.61 -5.52 1.00
CA PRO A 115 12.83 -6.04 2.11
C PRO A 115 11.55 -5.23 2.29
N ILE A 116 10.47 -5.89 2.70
CA ILE A 116 9.14 -5.32 2.91
C ILE A 116 8.80 -5.37 4.39
N LEU A 117 8.40 -4.24 4.98
CA LEU A 117 7.69 -4.22 6.25
C LEU A 117 6.20 -4.02 6.01
N ALA A 118 5.40 -5.03 6.30
CA ALA A 118 3.94 -4.94 6.25
C ALA A 118 3.38 -4.73 7.66
N ILE A 119 2.89 -3.51 7.94
CA ILE A 119 2.30 -3.14 9.23
C ILE A 119 0.78 -3.13 9.10
N ASN A 120 0.08 -3.80 10.03
CA ASN A 120 -1.38 -3.77 10.10
C ASN A 120 -1.87 -3.63 11.54
N GLY A 121 -3.07 -3.08 11.70
CA GLY A 121 -3.78 -3.08 12.97
C GLY A 121 -4.50 -4.40 13.20
N LYS A 122 -4.49 -4.92 14.42
CA LYS A 122 -5.22 -6.17 14.76
C LYS A 122 -6.74 -5.99 14.74
N GLU A 123 -7.21 -4.78 14.94
CA GLU A 123 -8.62 -4.40 14.91
C GLU A 123 -9.05 -3.75 13.58
N ASP A 124 -8.22 -3.87 12.53
CA ASP A 124 -8.54 -3.37 11.20
C ASP A 124 -9.64 -4.23 10.55
N THR A 125 -10.79 -3.61 10.32
CA THR A 125 -11.96 -4.24 9.68
C THR A 125 -12.11 -3.89 8.19
N VAL A 126 -11.22 -3.04 7.67
CA VAL A 126 -11.21 -2.60 6.25
C VAL A 126 -10.21 -3.41 5.44
N VAL A 127 -8.98 -3.52 5.94
CA VAL A 127 -7.95 -4.42 5.42
C VAL A 127 -7.61 -5.42 6.53
N PRO A 128 -8.04 -6.69 6.39
CA PRO A 128 -7.82 -7.71 7.43
C PRO A 128 -6.35 -7.82 7.82
N PRO A 129 -6.04 -8.02 9.12
CA PRO A 129 -4.65 -8.13 9.61
C PRO A 129 -3.82 -9.22 8.90
N GLU A 130 -4.47 -10.28 8.43
CA GLU A 130 -3.87 -11.39 7.71
C GLU A 130 -3.23 -10.95 6.39
N THR A 131 -3.71 -9.85 5.81
CA THR A 131 -3.18 -9.28 4.57
C THR A 131 -1.70 -8.91 4.68
N ALA A 132 -1.24 -8.48 5.86
CA ALA A 132 0.17 -8.21 6.10
C ALA A 132 1.03 -9.49 5.94
N GLN A 133 0.51 -10.63 6.40
CA GLN A 133 1.20 -11.92 6.25
C GLN A 133 1.18 -12.38 4.78
N GLU A 134 0.07 -12.22 4.08
CA GLU A 134 -0.04 -12.56 2.65
C GLU A 134 0.98 -11.77 1.81
N ILE A 135 1.19 -10.48 2.10
CA ILE A 135 2.20 -9.64 1.45
C ILE A 135 3.61 -10.21 1.68
N VAL A 136 3.94 -10.54 2.92
CA VAL A 136 5.28 -11.04 3.27
C VAL A 136 5.51 -12.46 2.73
N ASP A 137 4.49 -13.31 2.73
CA ASP A 137 4.56 -14.68 2.16
C ASP A 137 4.79 -14.65 0.64
N ALA A 138 4.31 -13.60 -0.06
CA ALA A 138 4.57 -13.40 -1.48
C ALA A 138 5.96 -12.81 -1.77
N SER A 139 6.63 -12.24 -0.77
CA SER A 139 7.97 -11.67 -0.91
C SER A 139 9.03 -12.77 -1.05
N THR A 140 10.01 -12.55 -1.92
CA THR A 140 11.20 -13.42 -2.06
C THR A 140 12.38 -12.94 -1.21
N ASN A 141 12.29 -11.78 -0.59
CA ASN A 141 13.33 -11.25 0.27
C ASN A 141 13.17 -11.80 1.71
N PRO A 142 14.17 -12.52 2.26
CA PRO A 142 14.06 -13.17 3.56
C PRO A 142 14.02 -12.20 4.75
N ASP A 143 14.38 -10.93 4.53
CA ASP A 143 14.36 -9.90 5.57
C ASP A 143 12.99 -9.18 5.66
N SER A 144 12.01 -9.58 4.81
CA SER A 144 10.65 -9.07 4.87
C SER A 144 9.95 -9.47 6.16
N GLN A 145 9.17 -8.56 6.76
CA GLN A 145 8.61 -8.72 8.10
C GLN A 145 7.17 -8.26 8.18
N VAL A 146 6.39 -8.93 9.03
CA VAL A 146 5.06 -8.51 9.46
C VAL A 146 5.14 -7.83 10.82
N LEU A 147 4.41 -6.75 11.00
CA LEU A 147 4.18 -6.12 12.28
C LEU A 147 2.68 -5.89 12.50
N LEU A 148 2.11 -6.52 13.52
CA LEU A 148 0.71 -6.33 13.90
C LEU A 148 0.62 -5.52 15.19
N LEU A 149 -0.08 -4.38 15.15
CA LEU A 149 -0.24 -3.48 16.28
C LEU A 149 -1.54 -3.76 17.03
N ASP A 150 -1.41 -4.02 18.33
CA ASP A 150 -2.57 -4.20 19.23
C ASP A 150 -3.37 -2.90 19.34
N GLY A 151 -4.69 -2.99 19.34
CA GLY A 151 -5.61 -1.86 19.50
C GLY A 151 -5.66 -0.92 18.28
N ALA A 152 -4.98 -1.24 17.20
CA ALA A 152 -4.95 -0.41 16.01
C ALA A 152 -6.06 -0.78 15.03
N ASP A 153 -6.86 0.20 14.62
CA ASP A 153 -7.83 0.13 13.53
C ASP A 153 -7.18 0.45 12.17
N HIS A 154 -7.97 0.52 11.10
CA HIS A 154 -7.49 0.86 9.76
C HIS A 154 -6.77 2.20 9.68
N THR A 155 -7.14 3.15 10.52
CA THR A 155 -6.58 4.50 10.57
C THR A 155 -5.49 4.66 11.63
N PHE A 156 -5.09 3.55 12.27
CA PHE A 156 -4.14 3.55 13.39
C PHE A 156 -4.55 4.51 14.51
N CYS A 157 -5.84 4.54 14.79
CA CYS A 157 -6.47 5.35 15.85
C CYS A 157 -6.26 6.86 15.72
N VAL A 158 -5.92 7.37 14.52
CA VAL A 158 -5.64 8.80 14.30
C VAL A 158 -6.80 9.71 14.70
N PHE A 159 -8.04 9.22 14.71
CA PHE A 159 -9.25 9.96 15.10
C PHE A 159 -9.67 9.72 16.55
N SER A 160 -8.95 8.91 17.31
CA SER A 160 -9.32 8.58 18.71
C SER A 160 -9.01 9.69 19.72
N GLY A 161 -8.11 10.60 19.35
CA GLY A 161 -7.55 11.60 20.27
C GLY A 161 -6.39 11.06 21.14
N ASP A 162 -6.10 9.75 21.07
CA ASP A 162 -4.93 9.11 21.67
C ASP A 162 -3.92 8.77 20.56
N ASP A 163 -2.72 9.33 20.64
CA ASP A 163 -1.69 9.15 19.61
C ASP A 163 -0.69 8.01 19.92
N THR A 164 -0.97 7.19 20.93
CA THR A 164 -0.06 6.12 21.38
C THR A 164 0.23 5.13 20.26
N VAL A 165 -0.81 4.62 19.58
CA VAL A 165 -0.68 3.69 18.46
C VAL A 165 0.05 4.35 17.30
N LEU A 166 -0.31 5.59 16.96
CA LEU A 166 0.32 6.33 15.87
C LEU A 166 1.81 6.59 16.13
N ARG A 167 2.20 6.91 17.36
CA ARG A 167 3.61 7.07 17.73
C ARG A 167 4.39 5.78 17.59
N THR A 168 3.83 4.65 17.99
CA THR A 168 4.43 3.33 17.82
C THR A 168 4.63 3.03 16.35
N LEU A 169 3.59 3.19 15.53
CA LEU A 169 3.64 3.00 14.08
C LEU A 169 4.75 3.83 13.42
N VAL A 170 4.82 5.11 13.76
CA VAL A 170 5.83 6.03 13.21
C VAL A 170 7.24 5.61 13.64
N GLN A 171 7.43 5.25 14.92
CA GLN A 171 8.74 4.83 15.43
C GLN A 171 9.21 3.54 14.75
N ASP A 172 8.34 2.53 14.65
CA ASP A 172 8.67 1.27 13.97
C ASP A 172 9.01 1.49 12.48
N THR A 173 8.32 2.42 11.82
CA THR A 173 8.61 2.80 10.45
C THR A 173 9.97 3.49 10.32
N ILE A 174 10.31 4.40 11.24
CA ILE A 174 11.62 5.07 11.29
C ILE A 174 12.73 4.03 11.51
N ASP A 175 12.54 3.13 12.47
CA ASP A 175 13.53 2.08 12.79
C ASP A 175 13.71 1.12 11.62
N TRP A 176 12.63 0.83 10.88
CA TRP A 176 12.70 0.05 9.66
C TRP A 176 13.58 0.74 8.60
N PHE A 177 13.25 1.96 8.23
CA PHE A 177 13.99 2.68 7.19
C PHE A 177 15.44 2.96 7.60
N ASN A 178 15.73 3.27 8.86
CA ASN A 178 17.10 3.43 9.36
C ASN A 178 17.95 2.15 9.25
N ARG A 179 17.32 0.98 9.21
CA ARG A 179 18.02 -0.30 9.09
C ARG A 179 18.17 -0.76 7.65
N THR A 180 17.27 -0.35 6.76
CA THR A 180 17.14 -0.92 5.43
C THR A 180 17.49 0.06 4.30
N LEU A 181 17.62 1.33 4.58
CA LEU A 181 18.20 2.36 3.74
C LEU A 181 19.66 2.61 4.13
#